data_65af39018c11474317c0bc5ef70662ed
#
_entry.id   65af39018c11474317c0bc5ef70662ed
#
_cell.length_a   1.000
_cell.length_b   1.000
_cell.length_c   1.000
_cell.angle_alpha   90.00
_cell.angle_beta   90.00
_cell.angle_gamma   90.00
#
_symmetry.space_group_name_H-M   'P 1'
#
loop_
_entity.id
_entity.type
_entity.pdbx_description
1 polymer ?
#
loop_
_entity_poly.entity_id
_entity_poly.type
_entity_poly.pdbx_seq_one_letter_code
_entity_poly.pdbx_strand_id
1 'polypeptide(L)'
;MNKKKIIISTLGMLIATFLVATLIPIQTFALSNAHFSDGFDSANTQAWSKSDGWSNGSMFNCTWRASNVNFRNGAMDLTLNKDSQGGTTPYAGGEYRSNDTYSYGLYQVSMKPAKNTGIVSSFFTYTGPSDNTPWDEIDIEFLGKDTTKVQFNYFTNGVGNHEYVYNLGFDASTSYHTYAFNWQPTYIAWKVDGVEVHRVTNTIPSHPGKIMMNLWPGTGVDSWLGSYDGKTPLNAYYDWVSYDQQ
;
A
#
# COMPACT_ATOMS: atom_id res chain seq x y z
N MET A 1 79.02 70.12 12.44
CA MET A 1 78.11 69.40 11.49
C MET A 1 77.21 68.50 12.33
N ASN A 2 76.00 68.95 12.62
CA ASN A 2 75.02 68.22 13.47
C ASN A 2 74.04 67.52 12.61
N LYS A 3 74.00 66.15 12.67
CA LYS A 3 72.93 65.32 12.04
C LYS A 3 71.80 65.24 13.01
N LYS A 4 70.63 65.78 12.68
CA LYS A 4 69.39 65.60 13.38
C LYS A 4 68.80 64.22 12.97
N LYS A 5 68.52 63.36 14.00
CA LYS A 5 67.75 62.13 13.79
C LYS A 5 66.28 62.50 13.88
N ILE A 6 65.49 62.06 12.87
CA ILE A 6 64.07 62.15 12.82
C ILE A 6 63.53 60.81 13.38
N ILE A 7 62.73 60.89 14.44
CA ILE A 7 62.02 59.72 15.04
C ILE A 7 60.63 59.75 14.42
N ILE A 8 60.30 58.71 13.65
CA ILE A 8 58.94 58.47 13.11
C ILE A 8 58.27 57.59 14.10
N SER A 9 57.23 58.10 14.75
CA SER A 9 56.36 57.37 15.63
C SER A 9 55.22 56.71 14.75
N THR A 10 55.25 55.40 14.64
CA THR A 10 54.13 54.63 14.02
C THR A 10 53.09 54.37 15.05
N LEU A 11 51.96 55.04 14.90
CA LEU A 11 50.76 54.78 15.70
C LEU A 11 50.04 53.55 15.12
N GLY A 12 50.16 52.44 15.81
CA GLY A 12 49.45 51.20 15.42
C GLY A 12 47.97 51.26 15.81
N MET A 13 47.10 51.33 14.83
CA MET A 13 45.65 51.29 15.00
C MET A 13 45.19 49.82 15.10
N LEU A 14 44.84 49.38 16.31
CA LEU A 14 44.22 48.05 16.54
C LEU A 14 42.74 48.12 16.09
N ILE A 15 42.44 47.48 14.98
CA ILE A 15 41.05 47.26 14.55
C ILE A 15 40.54 45.98 15.24
N ALA A 16 39.69 46.12 16.26
CA ALA A 16 38.99 45.02 16.88
C ALA A 16 37.77 44.66 16.02
N THR A 17 37.87 43.58 15.25
CA THR A 17 36.71 42.99 14.52
C THR A 17 35.84 42.23 15.48
N PHE A 18 34.67 42.80 15.81
CA PHE A 18 33.61 42.06 16.52
C PHE A 18 32.91 41.12 15.54
N LEU A 19 33.14 39.81 15.72
CA LEU A 19 32.36 38.79 15.03
C LEU A 19 30.99 38.68 15.73
N VAL A 20 29.95 39.28 15.17
CA VAL A 20 28.57 39.06 15.62
C VAL A 20 28.12 37.72 15.05
N ALA A 21 28.17 36.69 15.87
CA ALA A 21 27.57 35.40 15.52
C ALA A 21 26.02 35.54 15.59
N THR A 22 25.36 35.67 14.46
CA THR A 22 23.91 35.58 14.36
C THR A 22 23.51 34.13 14.58
N LEU A 23 22.95 33.79 15.75
CA LEU A 23 22.28 32.55 15.99
C LEU A 23 21.01 32.52 15.13
N ILE A 24 21.07 31.82 13.99
CA ILE A 24 19.87 31.49 13.23
C ILE A 24 19.14 30.41 14.02
N PRO A 25 17.89 30.63 14.45
CA PRO A 25 17.13 29.57 15.12
C PRO A 25 16.92 28.43 14.13
N ILE A 26 17.43 27.24 14.45
CA ILE A 26 17.09 26.03 13.72
C ILE A 26 15.62 25.76 14.06
N GLN A 27 14.72 26.10 13.13
CA GLN A 27 13.35 25.62 13.21
C GLN A 27 13.37 24.12 12.98
N THR A 28 13.24 23.35 14.04
CA THR A 28 12.89 21.94 13.97
C THR A 28 11.43 21.89 13.50
N PHE A 29 11.21 21.67 12.19
CA PHE A 29 9.91 21.22 11.73
C PHE A 29 9.72 19.82 12.34
N ALA A 30 8.79 19.70 13.26
CA ALA A 30 8.23 18.39 13.58
C ALA A 30 7.64 17.87 12.27
N LEU A 31 8.21 16.81 11.70
CA LEU A 31 7.59 16.05 10.62
C LEU A 31 6.27 15.56 11.23
N SER A 32 5.15 16.18 10.84
CA SER A 32 3.84 15.59 11.12
C SER A 32 3.83 14.28 10.35
N ASN A 33 3.65 13.15 11.06
CA ASN A 33 3.47 11.87 10.40
C ASN A 33 2.38 12.02 9.35
N ALA A 34 2.64 11.63 8.11
CA ALA A 34 1.65 11.73 7.07
C ALA A 34 0.49 10.80 7.42
N HIS A 35 -0.72 11.33 7.34
CA HIS A 35 -1.96 10.58 7.49
C HIS A 35 -2.75 10.66 6.19
N PHE A 36 -3.29 9.54 5.75
CA PHE A 36 -4.21 9.45 4.62
C PHE A 36 -5.38 8.55 4.99
N SER A 37 -6.60 8.95 4.64
CA SER A 37 -7.78 8.11 4.78
C SER A 37 -8.81 8.41 3.69
N ASP A 38 -9.57 7.38 3.31
CA ASP A 38 -10.68 7.50 2.37
C ASP A 38 -11.83 6.59 2.81
N GLY A 39 -13.03 7.14 2.96
CA GLY A 39 -14.25 6.43 3.34
C GLY A 39 -15.02 5.86 2.16
N PHE A 40 -14.51 5.98 0.95
CA PHE A 40 -15.11 5.44 -0.28
C PHE A 40 -16.58 5.82 -0.54
N ASP A 41 -17.02 6.96 -0.02
CA ASP A 41 -18.35 7.51 -0.30
C ASP A 41 -18.55 7.82 -1.80
N SER A 42 -17.46 8.17 -2.47
CA SER A 42 -17.41 8.49 -3.91
C SER A 42 -16.00 8.28 -4.45
N ALA A 43 -15.87 8.28 -5.79
CA ALA A 43 -14.57 8.19 -6.44
C ALA A 43 -13.71 9.43 -6.15
N ASN A 44 -12.56 9.24 -5.53
CA ASN A 44 -11.54 10.26 -5.28
C ASN A 44 -10.41 10.13 -6.30
N THR A 45 -10.57 10.73 -7.48
CA THR A 45 -9.61 10.62 -8.59
C THR A 45 -8.28 11.36 -8.35
N GLN A 46 -8.21 12.22 -7.32
CA GLN A 46 -6.94 12.84 -6.94
C GLN A 46 -6.04 11.87 -6.18
N ALA A 47 -6.61 10.98 -5.38
CA ALA A 47 -5.87 9.99 -4.58
C ALA A 47 -5.75 8.64 -5.28
N TRP A 48 -6.68 8.27 -6.17
CA TRP A 48 -6.83 6.92 -6.67
C TRP A 48 -7.07 6.84 -8.17
N SER A 49 -6.68 5.69 -8.73
CA SER A 49 -6.94 5.30 -10.13
C SER A 49 -7.60 3.92 -10.19
N LYS A 50 -8.54 3.77 -11.12
CA LYS A 50 -9.13 2.48 -11.49
C LYS A 50 -8.27 1.84 -12.57
N SER A 51 -7.85 0.59 -12.39
CA SER A 51 -7.18 -0.17 -13.45
C SER A 51 -8.16 -0.49 -14.59
N ASP A 52 -7.71 -0.35 -15.85
CA ASP A 52 -8.56 -0.59 -17.02
C ASP A 52 -7.77 -1.05 -18.23
N GLY A 53 -8.19 -2.15 -18.84
CA GLY A 53 -7.69 -2.62 -20.14
C GLY A 53 -6.50 -3.58 -20.11
N TRP A 54 -6.02 -4.02 -18.94
CA TRP A 54 -4.90 -5.00 -18.83
C TRP A 54 -5.18 -6.08 -17.79
N SER A 55 -4.32 -7.12 -17.76
CA SER A 55 -4.25 -8.18 -16.78
C SER A 55 -2.85 -8.25 -16.15
N ASN A 56 -2.73 -8.65 -14.88
CA ASN A 56 -1.45 -8.70 -14.16
C ASN A 56 -0.61 -9.97 -14.46
N GLY A 57 -1.01 -10.80 -15.40
CA GLY A 57 -0.25 -11.99 -15.79
C GLY A 57 -1.11 -13.24 -15.96
N SER A 58 -0.45 -14.37 -16.24
CA SER A 58 -1.12 -15.60 -16.70
C SER A 58 -2.04 -16.27 -15.68
N MET A 59 -1.85 -16.02 -14.38
CA MET A 59 -2.71 -16.58 -13.34
C MET A 59 -4.00 -15.76 -13.11
N PHE A 60 -4.06 -14.50 -13.59
CA PHE A 60 -5.23 -13.62 -13.50
C PHE A 60 -6.17 -13.89 -14.65
N ASN A 61 -7.28 -14.59 -14.41
CA ASN A 61 -8.27 -14.91 -15.43
C ASN A 61 -9.25 -13.76 -15.67
N CYS A 62 -8.78 -12.52 -15.54
CA CYS A 62 -9.57 -11.33 -15.80
C CYS A 62 -8.75 -10.20 -16.44
N THR A 63 -9.45 -9.36 -17.19
CA THR A 63 -9.00 -8.03 -17.57
C THR A 63 -9.55 -7.04 -16.55
N TRP A 64 -8.72 -6.15 -16.03
CA TRP A 64 -9.18 -5.07 -15.17
C TRP A 64 -10.11 -4.15 -15.95
N ARG A 65 -11.22 -3.77 -15.32
CA ARG A 65 -12.18 -2.83 -15.91
C ARG A 65 -12.55 -1.74 -14.92
N ALA A 66 -12.41 -0.48 -15.32
CA ALA A 66 -12.79 0.67 -14.51
C ALA A 66 -14.28 0.62 -14.11
N SER A 67 -15.14 0.04 -14.95
CA SER A 67 -16.56 -0.22 -14.68
C SER A 67 -16.81 -1.22 -13.55
N ASN A 68 -15.81 -1.99 -13.16
CA ASN A 68 -15.87 -2.97 -12.07
C ASN A 68 -15.45 -2.38 -10.70
N VAL A 69 -15.12 -1.09 -10.66
CA VAL A 69 -14.86 -0.32 -9.44
C VAL A 69 -15.99 0.70 -9.25
N ASN A 70 -16.88 0.45 -8.31
CA ASN A 70 -18.07 1.26 -8.08
C ASN A 70 -18.09 1.79 -6.65
N PHE A 71 -18.82 2.89 -6.45
CA PHE A 71 -19.03 3.53 -5.14
C PHE A 71 -20.51 3.67 -4.92
N ARG A 72 -21.04 3.04 -3.87
CA ARG A 72 -22.45 3.06 -3.54
C ARG A 72 -22.70 2.73 -2.08
N ASN A 73 -23.69 3.39 -1.48
CA ASN A 73 -24.08 3.16 -0.09
C ASN A 73 -22.93 3.39 0.90
N GLY A 74 -22.02 4.35 0.63
CA GLY A 74 -20.89 4.67 1.49
C GLY A 74 -19.78 3.63 1.49
N ALA A 75 -19.60 2.87 0.40
CA ALA A 75 -18.53 1.89 0.27
C ALA A 75 -18.07 1.74 -1.19
N MET A 76 -16.84 1.30 -1.38
CA MET A 76 -16.36 0.83 -2.67
C MET A 76 -16.77 -0.64 -2.85
N ASP A 77 -17.27 -0.95 -4.05
CA ASP A 77 -17.69 -2.28 -4.49
C ASP A 77 -16.80 -2.68 -5.69
N LEU A 78 -15.94 -3.68 -5.48
CA LEU A 78 -15.19 -4.32 -6.55
C LEU A 78 -16.00 -5.52 -7.06
N THR A 79 -16.32 -5.49 -8.35
CA THR A 79 -17.15 -6.52 -8.98
C THR A 79 -16.30 -7.44 -9.87
N LEU A 80 -16.62 -8.73 -9.86
CA LEU A 80 -16.14 -9.72 -10.82
C LEU A 80 -17.31 -10.12 -11.72
N ASN A 81 -17.18 -9.86 -13.05
CA ASN A 81 -18.17 -10.14 -14.06
C ASN A 81 -17.58 -10.94 -15.23
N LYS A 82 -18.43 -11.38 -16.16
CA LYS A 82 -17.99 -11.74 -17.52
C LYS A 82 -17.52 -10.46 -18.23
N ASP A 83 -16.39 -10.53 -18.95
CA ASP A 83 -15.91 -9.38 -19.71
C ASP A 83 -16.76 -9.23 -21.00
N SER A 84 -17.55 -8.17 -21.07
CA SER A 84 -18.34 -7.79 -22.23
C SER A 84 -17.64 -6.83 -23.20
N GLN A 85 -16.42 -6.36 -22.83
CA GLN A 85 -15.68 -5.37 -23.60
C GLN A 85 -14.60 -5.97 -24.52
N GLY A 86 -14.47 -7.31 -24.55
CA GLY A 86 -13.56 -8.00 -25.46
C GLY A 86 -12.10 -7.97 -25.03
N GLY A 87 -11.82 -8.25 -23.78
CA GLY A 87 -10.45 -8.48 -23.26
C GLY A 87 -9.85 -9.81 -23.70
N THR A 88 -8.61 -10.06 -23.31
CA THR A 88 -7.88 -11.31 -23.59
C THR A 88 -8.33 -12.47 -22.69
N THR A 89 -9.09 -12.17 -21.65
CA THR A 89 -9.59 -13.10 -20.64
C THR A 89 -11.12 -13.07 -20.60
N PRO A 90 -11.79 -14.16 -20.17
CA PRO A 90 -13.26 -14.25 -20.20
C PRO A 90 -13.96 -13.41 -19.13
N TYR A 91 -13.22 -12.89 -18.14
CA TYR A 91 -13.79 -12.15 -17.02
C TYR A 91 -13.23 -10.74 -16.91
N ALA A 92 -14.00 -9.87 -16.25
CA ALA A 92 -13.65 -8.52 -15.87
C ALA A 92 -13.53 -8.45 -14.35
N GLY A 93 -12.39 -8.04 -13.84
CA GLY A 93 -12.13 -7.81 -12.41
C GLY A 93 -12.07 -6.33 -12.07
N GLY A 94 -12.25 -5.98 -10.80
CA GLY A 94 -12.05 -4.63 -10.28
C GLY A 94 -10.71 -4.52 -9.57
N GLU A 95 -9.93 -3.46 -9.90
CA GLU A 95 -8.71 -3.08 -9.17
C GLU A 95 -8.67 -1.58 -8.98
N TYR A 96 -8.40 -1.15 -7.73
CA TYR A 96 -8.28 0.25 -7.33
C TYR A 96 -6.95 0.47 -6.63
N ARG A 97 -6.21 1.48 -7.08
CA ARG A 97 -4.83 1.71 -6.62
C ARG A 97 -4.58 3.19 -6.33
N SER A 98 -3.77 3.48 -5.32
CA SER A 98 -3.38 4.85 -5.01
C SER A 98 -2.52 5.44 -6.14
N ASN A 99 -2.65 6.76 -6.35
CA ASN A 99 -1.80 7.50 -7.28
C ASN A 99 -0.40 7.65 -6.71
N ASP A 100 -0.30 7.93 -5.41
CA ASP A 100 0.94 8.07 -4.66
C ASP A 100 1.43 6.72 -4.12
N THR A 101 2.71 6.66 -3.76
CA THR A 101 3.35 5.56 -3.05
C THR A 101 3.55 5.91 -1.58
N TYR A 102 3.47 4.89 -0.72
CA TYR A 102 3.58 5.00 0.73
C TYR A 102 4.67 4.05 1.24
N SER A 103 5.33 4.42 2.34
CA SER A 103 6.43 3.66 2.93
C SER A 103 6.02 3.11 4.29
N TYR A 104 6.97 2.99 5.22
CA TYR A 104 6.73 2.48 6.58
C TYR A 104 5.56 3.18 7.26
N GLY A 105 4.72 2.40 7.94
CA GLY A 105 3.53 2.91 8.59
C GLY A 105 2.50 1.81 8.91
N LEU A 106 1.39 2.24 9.47
CA LEU A 106 0.22 1.40 9.72
C LEU A 106 -0.78 1.57 8.56
N TYR A 107 -1.06 0.48 7.87
CA TYR A 107 -2.04 0.37 6.79
C TYR A 107 -3.25 -0.38 7.30
N GLN A 108 -4.44 0.16 7.10
CA GLN A 108 -5.68 -0.43 7.60
C GLN A 108 -6.79 -0.35 6.55
N VAL A 109 -7.63 -1.35 6.52
CA VAL A 109 -8.81 -1.42 5.66
C VAL A 109 -9.98 -2.03 6.42
N SER A 110 -11.18 -1.49 6.27
CA SER A 110 -12.44 -2.14 6.61
C SER A 110 -13.00 -2.78 5.35
N MET A 111 -13.05 -4.12 5.29
CA MET A 111 -13.49 -4.82 4.09
C MET A 111 -14.31 -6.06 4.40
N LYS A 112 -15.10 -6.47 3.40
CA LYS A 112 -15.87 -7.70 3.36
C LYS A 112 -15.56 -8.41 2.04
N PRO A 113 -14.76 -9.50 2.04
CA PRO A 113 -14.32 -10.18 0.83
C PRO A 113 -15.45 -10.97 0.16
N ALA A 114 -15.29 -11.24 -1.12
CA ALA A 114 -16.17 -12.12 -1.87
C ALA A 114 -15.94 -13.59 -1.48
N LYS A 115 -17.02 -14.38 -1.44
CA LYS A 115 -16.97 -15.83 -1.16
C LYS A 115 -17.33 -16.62 -2.39
N ASN A 116 -16.36 -17.32 -2.95
CA ASN A 116 -16.50 -18.31 -4.03
C ASN A 116 -15.18 -19.04 -4.24
N THR A 117 -15.20 -20.29 -4.71
CA THR A 117 -13.98 -20.99 -5.10
C THR A 117 -13.27 -20.27 -6.27
N GLY A 118 -11.94 -20.31 -6.29
CA GLY A 118 -11.13 -19.85 -7.40
C GLY A 118 -10.98 -18.33 -7.53
N ILE A 119 -11.25 -17.55 -6.47
CA ILE A 119 -11.11 -16.07 -6.49
C ILE A 119 -10.28 -15.56 -5.32
N VAL A 120 -9.73 -14.34 -5.48
CA VAL A 120 -9.05 -13.58 -4.42
C VAL A 120 -9.70 -12.21 -4.28
N SER A 121 -9.91 -11.77 -3.02
CA SER A 121 -10.15 -10.38 -2.65
C SER A 121 -8.99 -9.91 -1.78
N SER A 122 -8.34 -8.77 -2.10
CA SER A 122 -7.10 -8.38 -1.43
C SER A 122 -7.07 -6.91 -1.01
N PHE A 123 -6.19 -6.64 -0.03
CA PHE A 123 -5.66 -5.35 0.34
C PHE A 123 -4.15 -5.48 0.50
N PHE A 124 -3.37 -4.68 -0.23
CA PHE A 124 -1.92 -4.88 -0.30
C PHE A 124 -1.18 -3.58 -0.66
N THR A 125 0.14 -3.58 -0.47
CA THR A 125 1.03 -2.60 -1.09
C THR A 125 1.82 -3.27 -2.19
N TYR A 126 2.08 -2.55 -3.29
CA TYR A 126 2.86 -3.06 -4.41
C TYR A 126 3.75 -1.97 -5.01
N THR A 127 4.97 -2.35 -5.32
CA THR A 127 5.85 -1.68 -6.27
C THR A 127 6.66 -2.74 -7.03
N GLY A 128 7.10 -2.45 -8.24
CA GLY A 128 7.81 -3.45 -9.04
C GLY A 128 8.35 -2.94 -10.36
N PRO A 129 8.71 -3.84 -11.29
CA PRO A 129 9.31 -3.47 -12.57
C PRO A 129 8.52 -2.45 -13.39
N SER A 130 7.19 -2.45 -13.31
CA SER A 130 6.34 -1.45 -13.97
C SER A 130 6.54 -0.03 -13.42
N ASP A 131 7.02 0.08 -12.18
CA ASP A 131 7.33 1.34 -11.50
C ASP A 131 8.84 1.65 -11.50
N ASN A 132 9.64 0.87 -12.25
CA ASN A 132 11.12 0.92 -12.30
C ASN A 132 11.79 0.68 -10.94
N THR A 133 11.19 -0.17 -10.11
CA THR A 133 11.68 -0.57 -8.79
C THR A 133 11.81 -2.09 -8.70
N PRO A 134 12.57 -2.63 -7.73
CA PRO A 134 12.47 -4.02 -7.35
C PRO A 134 11.04 -4.35 -6.90
N TRP A 135 10.60 -5.59 -7.06
CA TRP A 135 9.28 -6.01 -6.61
C TRP A 135 9.27 -6.19 -5.09
N ASP A 136 8.60 -5.26 -4.41
CA ASP A 136 8.27 -5.32 -2.98
C ASP A 136 6.74 -5.26 -2.82
N GLU A 137 6.19 -6.12 -1.95
CA GLU A 137 4.75 -6.28 -1.77
C GLU A 137 4.44 -6.76 -0.34
N ILE A 138 3.32 -6.35 0.24
CA ILE A 138 2.81 -6.84 1.53
C ILE A 138 1.32 -7.07 1.38
N ASP A 139 0.86 -8.30 1.67
CA ASP A 139 -0.45 -8.78 1.31
C ASP A 139 -1.35 -9.11 2.49
N ILE A 140 -2.63 -8.82 2.30
CA ILE A 140 -3.78 -9.42 3.00
C ILE A 140 -4.70 -9.97 1.92
N GLU A 141 -4.81 -11.30 1.84
CA GLU A 141 -5.55 -11.99 0.78
C GLU A 141 -6.64 -12.90 1.35
N PHE A 142 -7.85 -12.75 0.84
CA PHE A 142 -8.93 -13.68 1.10
C PHE A 142 -9.09 -14.61 -0.09
N LEU A 143 -8.73 -15.88 0.11
CA LEU A 143 -9.00 -16.95 -0.84
C LEU A 143 -10.47 -17.30 -0.71
N GLY A 144 -11.29 -16.91 -1.67
CA GLY A 144 -12.75 -16.98 -1.57
C GLY A 144 -13.32 -18.39 -1.30
N LYS A 145 -12.52 -19.45 -1.53
CA LYS A 145 -12.88 -20.84 -1.21
C LYS A 145 -13.12 -21.09 0.28
N ASP A 146 -12.49 -20.28 1.16
CA ASP A 146 -12.64 -20.40 2.62
C ASP A 146 -12.41 -19.03 3.29
N THR A 147 -13.46 -18.22 3.38
CA THR A 147 -13.46 -16.89 3.99
C THR A 147 -13.46 -16.88 5.52
N THR A 148 -13.33 -18.04 6.17
CA THR A 148 -13.04 -18.16 7.61
C THR A 148 -11.56 -18.03 7.91
N LYS A 149 -10.72 -17.83 6.86
CA LYS A 149 -9.29 -17.66 6.90
C LYS A 149 -8.86 -16.45 6.10
N VAL A 150 -7.72 -15.87 6.47
CA VAL A 150 -7.01 -14.87 5.71
C VAL A 150 -5.57 -15.35 5.48
N GLN A 151 -5.02 -15.11 4.29
CA GLN A 151 -3.63 -15.35 3.97
C GLN A 151 -2.86 -14.02 4.03
N PHE A 152 -1.74 -14.00 4.75
CA PHE A 152 -0.75 -12.94 4.73
C PHE A 152 0.45 -13.41 3.92
N ASN A 153 1.07 -12.51 3.19
CA ASN A 153 2.27 -12.78 2.44
C ASN A 153 3.10 -11.50 2.30
N TYR A 154 4.34 -11.60 1.84
CA TYR A 154 5.12 -10.45 1.41
C TYR A 154 6.19 -10.89 0.41
N PHE A 155 6.65 -9.94 -0.40
CA PHE A 155 7.75 -10.10 -1.35
C PHE A 155 8.80 -9.04 -1.08
N THR A 156 10.06 -9.43 -1.11
CA THR A 156 11.21 -8.53 -1.03
C THR A 156 12.14 -8.79 -2.19
N ASN A 157 12.34 -7.80 -3.04
CA ASN A 157 13.12 -7.93 -4.28
C ASN A 157 12.65 -9.11 -5.18
N GLY A 158 11.34 -9.35 -5.22
CA GLY A 158 10.71 -10.42 -6.00
C GLY A 158 10.78 -11.82 -5.36
N VAL A 159 11.32 -11.93 -4.16
CA VAL A 159 11.34 -13.20 -3.41
C VAL A 159 10.14 -13.26 -2.48
N GLY A 160 9.23 -14.18 -2.74
CA GLY A 160 8.05 -14.52 -1.92
C GLY A 160 8.27 -15.82 -1.12
N ASN A 161 7.23 -16.65 -1.05
CA ASN A 161 7.15 -17.87 -0.23
C ASN A 161 7.14 -17.56 1.28
N HIS A 162 6.38 -16.54 1.66
CA HIS A 162 6.22 -16.11 3.04
C HIS A 162 4.75 -16.23 3.49
N GLU A 163 3.97 -17.09 2.82
CA GLU A 163 2.56 -17.25 3.05
C GLU A 163 2.28 -17.76 4.48
N TYR A 164 1.40 -17.06 5.17
CA TYR A 164 0.88 -17.46 6.47
C TYR A 164 -0.64 -17.41 6.48
N VAL A 165 -1.30 -18.52 6.76
CA VAL A 165 -2.76 -18.62 6.83
C VAL A 165 -3.22 -18.51 8.28
N TYR A 166 -4.04 -17.51 8.58
CA TYR A 166 -4.63 -17.29 9.90
C TYR A 166 -6.11 -17.65 9.92
N ASN A 167 -6.54 -18.40 10.95
CA ASN A 167 -7.94 -18.74 11.18
C ASN A 167 -8.63 -17.60 11.94
N LEU A 168 -9.66 -17.00 11.37
CA LEU A 168 -10.33 -15.81 11.89
C LEU A 168 -11.24 -16.07 13.08
N GLY A 169 -11.86 -17.27 13.15
CA GLY A 169 -12.90 -17.58 14.11
C GLY A 169 -14.29 -17.08 13.70
N PHE A 170 -14.40 -16.41 12.55
CA PHE A 170 -15.63 -15.92 11.91
C PHE A 170 -15.54 -16.06 10.38
N ASP A 171 -16.66 -15.87 9.67
CA ASP A 171 -16.70 -15.81 8.20
C ASP A 171 -16.62 -14.33 7.75
N ALA A 172 -15.48 -13.92 7.22
CA ALA A 172 -15.22 -12.54 6.79
C ALA A 172 -16.16 -12.06 5.68
N SER A 173 -16.78 -12.98 4.91
CA SER A 173 -17.72 -12.62 3.85
C SER A 173 -19.08 -12.13 4.36
N THR A 174 -19.37 -12.24 5.65
CA THR A 174 -20.68 -11.90 6.23
C THR A 174 -20.78 -10.48 6.76
N SER A 175 -19.67 -9.88 7.19
CA SER A 175 -19.63 -8.54 7.79
C SER A 175 -18.30 -7.85 7.49
N TYR A 176 -18.27 -6.52 7.66
CA TYR A 176 -17.03 -5.76 7.63
C TYR A 176 -16.20 -6.05 8.89
N HIS A 177 -14.92 -6.23 8.69
CA HIS A 177 -13.90 -6.33 9.72
C HIS A 177 -12.68 -5.48 9.33
N THR A 178 -11.90 -5.06 10.33
CA THR A 178 -10.68 -4.31 10.10
C THR A 178 -9.49 -5.24 9.97
N TYR A 179 -8.80 -5.13 8.85
CA TYR A 179 -7.54 -5.83 8.59
C TYR A 179 -6.44 -4.79 8.43
N ALA A 180 -5.26 -5.10 8.97
CA ALA A 180 -4.15 -4.15 8.93
C ALA A 180 -2.80 -4.85 8.86
N PHE A 181 -1.79 -4.12 8.34
CA PHE A 181 -0.40 -4.44 8.59
C PHE A 181 0.36 -3.18 9.03
N ASN A 182 1.19 -3.34 10.07
CA ASN A 182 2.15 -2.33 10.49
C ASN A 182 3.51 -2.71 9.89
N TRP A 183 3.90 -1.97 8.86
CA TRP A 183 5.17 -2.14 8.17
C TRP A 183 6.21 -1.19 8.74
N GLN A 184 7.31 -1.74 9.24
CA GLN A 184 8.43 -1.01 9.82
C GLN A 184 9.75 -1.49 9.20
N PRO A 185 10.86 -0.74 9.33
CA PRO A 185 12.15 -1.18 8.77
C PRO A 185 12.62 -2.54 9.25
N THR A 186 12.14 -3.01 10.41
CA THR A 186 12.62 -4.24 11.08
C THR A 186 11.54 -5.31 11.24
N TYR A 187 10.28 -5.02 10.87
CA TYR A 187 9.19 -6.00 10.98
C TYR A 187 7.99 -5.63 10.13
N ILE A 188 7.15 -6.63 9.86
CA ILE A 188 5.76 -6.47 9.45
C ILE A 188 4.90 -7.19 10.49
N ALA A 189 3.86 -6.51 11.00
CA ALA A 189 2.91 -7.08 11.94
C ALA A 189 1.49 -6.97 11.41
N TRP A 190 0.84 -8.11 11.13
CA TRP A 190 -0.55 -8.14 10.67
C TRP A 190 -1.52 -8.16 11.85
N LYS A 191 -2.63 -7.46 11.67
CA LYS A 191 -3.69 -7.33 12.69
C LYS A 191 -5.06 -7.65 12.09
N VAL A 192 -5.92 -8.22 12.93
CA VAL A 192 -7.36 -8.43 12.65
C VAL A 192 -8.14 -7.79 13.80
N ASP A 193 -9.05 -6.88 13.49
CA ASP A 193 -9.84 -6.10 14.45
C ASP A 193 -8.98 -5.49 15.57
N GLY A 194 -7.83 -4.93 15.17
CA GLY A 194 -6.87 -4.27 16.04
C GLY A 194 -5.92 -5.20 16.80
N VAL A 195 -6.15 -6.51 16.80
CA VAL A 195 -5.30 -7.50 17.50
C VAL A 195 -4.20 -8.00 16.56
N GLU A 196 -2.94 -7.94 17.00
CA GLU A 196 -1.80 -8.51 16.25
C GLU A 196 -1.91 -10.04 16.23
N VAL A 197 -1.91 -10.62 15.04
CA VAL A 197 -2.11 -12.07 14.82
C VAL A 197 -0.92 -12.75 14.15
N HIS A 198 -0.04 -11.98 13.51
CA HIS A 198 1.18 -12.48 12.90
C HIS A 198 2.25 -11.40 12.83
N ARG A 199 3.53 -11.78 12.97
CA ARG A 199 4.68 -10.88 12.84
C ARG A 199 5.85 -11.59 12.20
N VAL A 200 6.55 -10.87 11.32
CA VAL A 200 7.83 -11.29 10.72
C VAL A 200 8.88 -10.20 10.94
N THR A 201 10.15 -10.62 11.02
CA THR A 201 11.29 -9.72 11.27
C THR A 201 12.44 -9.92 10.28
N ASN A 202 12.27 -10.83 9.32
CA ASN A 202 13.31 -11.17 8.36
C ASN A 202 12.94 -10.67 6.96
N THR A 203 13.94 -10.18 6.23
CA THR A 203 13.82 -9.85 4.81
C THR A 203 12.67 -8.86 4.52
N ILE A 204 12.58 -7.78 5.31
CA ILE A 204 11.48 -6.82 5.23
C ILE A 204 11.58 -5.97 3.94
N PRO A 205 10.48 -5.77 3.17
CA PRO A 205 10.42 -4.86 2.04
C PRO A 205 10.84 -3.43 2.44
N SER A 206 11.44 -2.68 1.51
CA SER A 206 11.97 -1.35 1.81
C SER A 206 11.59 -0.28 0.78
N HIS A 207 11.04 -0.67 -0.36
CA HIS A 207 10.66 0.28 -1.41
C HIS A 207 9.20 0.72 -1.22
N PRO A 208 8.93 2.06 -1.25
CA PRO A 208 7.57 2.57 -1.18
C PRO A 208 6.70 1.98 -2.29
N GLY A 209 5.48 1.58 -1.93
CA GLY A 209 4.52 0.97 -2.85
C GLY A 209 3.19 1.71 -2.88
N LYS A 210 2.39 1.43 -3.92
CA LYS A 210 1.00 1.88 -4.00
C LYS A 210 0.14 1.03 -3.07
N ILE A 211 -0.87 1.65 -2.45
CA ILE A 211 -1.95 0.93 -1.77
C ILE A 211 -2.90 0.41 -2.84
N MET A 212 -3.21 -0.88 -2.81
CA MET A 212 -4.02 -1.53 -3.82
C MET A 212 -5.09 -2.44 -3.22
N MET A 213 -6.20 -2.55 -3.93
CA MET A 213 -7.31 -3.45 -3.61
C MET A 213 -7.81 -4.07 -4.91
N ASN A 214 -8.03 -5.38 -4.93
CA ASN A 214 -8.57 -6.03 -6.12
C ASN A 214 -9.48 -7.22 -5.81
N LEU A 215 -10.26 -7.62 -6.83
CA LEU A 215 -11.06 -8.83 -6.87
C LEU A 215 -10.86 -9.49 -8.24
N TRP A 216 -10.37 -10.73 -8.24
CA TRP A 216 -10.02 -11.45 -9.46
C TRP A 216 -10.21 -12.96 -9.35
N PRO A 217 -10.49 -13.69 -10.46
CA PRO A 217 -10.50 -15.14 -10.53
C PRO A 217 -9.16 -15.67 -11.02
N GLY A 218 -8.73 -16.80 -10.46
CA GLY A 218 -7.51 -17.48 -10.89
C GLY A 218 -7.70 -18.44 -12.05
N THR A 219 -6.60 -18.76 -12.74
CA THR A 219 -6.50 -19.85 -13.69
C THR A 219 -5.10 -20.48 -13.62
N GLY A 220 -5.02 -21.83 -13.67
CA GLY A 220 -3.75 -22.54 -13.53
C GLY A 220 -3.17 -22.55 -12.12
N VAL A 221 -3.94 -22.10 -11.12
CA VAL A 221 -3.56 -22.01 -9.70
C VAL A 221 -4.59 -22.68 -8.77
N ASP A 222 -5.24 -23.71 -9.28
CA ASP A 222 -6.33 -24.41 -8.58
C ASP A 222 -5.91 -25.04 -7.25
N SER A 223 -4.65 -25.45 -7.10
CA SER A 223 -4.12 -25.96 -5.84
C SER A 223 -4.13 -24.89 -4.74
N TRP A 224 -3.95 -23.63 -5.12
CA TRP A 224 -3.97 -22.48 -4.20
C TRP A 224 -5.39 -21.96 -3.98
N LEU A 225 -6.13 -21.65 -5.06
CA LEU A 225 -7.41 -20.94 -5.00
C LEU A 225 -8.63 -21.86 -5.02
N GLY A 226 -8.49 -23.13 -5.44
CA GLY A 226 -9.56 -23.96 -5.97
C GLY A 226 -9.91 -23.57 -7.40
N SER A 227 -10.59 -24.45 -8.14
CA SER A 227 -11.04 -24.13 -9.49
C SER A 227 -12.16 -23.09 -9.46
N TYR A 228 -12.02 -22.06 -10.30
CA TYR A 228 -13.08 -21.07 -10.47
C TYR A 228 -14.25 -21.66 -11.24
N ASP A 229 -15.43 -21.60 -10.66
CA ASP A 229 -16.67 -22.22 -11.19
C ASP A 229 -17.41 -21.34 -12.24
N GLY A 230 -16.89 -20.12 -12.48
CA GLY A 230 -17.48 -19.18 -13.43
C GLY A 230 -18.66 -18.38 -12.92
N LYS A 231 -18.98 -18.45 -11.64
CA LYS A 231 -20.09 -17.71 -11.04
C LYS A 231 -19.85 -16.20 -11.07
N THR A 232 -20.79 -15.48 -11.64
CA THR A 232 -20.81 -14.01 -11.70
C THR A 232 -22.26 -13.48 -11.56
N PRO A 233 -22.49 -12.25 -11.08
CA PRO A 233 -21.49 -11.37 -10.48
C PRO A 233 -21.06 -11.81 -9.08
N LEU A 234 -19.83 -11.47 -8.67
CA LEU A 234 -19.33 -11.57 -7.30
C LEU A 234 -18.82 -10.20 -6.88
N ASN A 235 -18.93 -9.87 -5.59
CA ASN A 235 -18.55 -8.55 -5.08
C ASN A 235 -17.71 -8.67 -3.81
N ALA A 236 -16.65 -7.84 -3.73
CA ALA A 236 -15.93 -7.53 -2.52
C ALA A 236 -16.19 -6.06 -2.16
N TYR A 237 -16.39 -5.78 -0.88
CA TYR A 237 -16.77 -4.45 -0.40
C TYR A 237 -15.70 -3.89 0.52
N TYR A 238 -15.41 -2.59 0.35
CA TYR A 238 -14.43 -1.84 1.12
C TYR A 238 -15.11 -0.58 1.65
N ASP A 239 -15.19 -0.48 2.98
CA ASP A 239 -15.87 0.60 3.68
C ASP A 239 -14.96 1.84 3.81
N TRP A 240 -13.72 1.61 4.25
CA TRP A 240 -12.70 2.65 4.34
C TRP A 240 -11.29 2.06 4.29
N VAL A 241 -10.32 2.95 4.01
CA VAL A 241 -8.89 2.67 4.10
C VAL A 241 -8.19 3.80 4.86
N SER A 242 -7.13 3.49 5.60
CA SER A 242 -6.22 4.49 6.16
C SER A 242 -4.76 4.06 6.11
N TYR A 243 -3.90 5.07 6.08
CA TYR A 243 -2.46 4.97 6.25
C TYR A 243 -1.98 6.01 7.25
N ASP A 244 -1.21 5.59 8.23
CA ASP A 244 -0.55 6.42 9.23
C ASP A 244 0.95 6.15 9.18
N GLN A 245 1.73 7.12 8.74
CA GLN A 245 3.19 7.05 8.80
C GLN A 245 3.64 7.02 10.27
N GLN A 246 4.51 6.08 10.62
CA GLN A 246 5.02 5.89 11.99
C GLN A 246 6.54 5.96 12.03
#